data_a534743a1d8dcca8b5bad1ca273855d7
#
_entry.id   a534743a1d8dcca8b5bad1ca273855d7
#
_cell.length_a   1.000
_cell.length_b   1.000
_cell.length_c   1.000
_cell.angle_alpha   90.00
_cell.angle_beta   90.00
_cell.angle_gamma   90.00
#
_symmetry.space_group_name_H-M   'P 1'
#
loop_
_entity.id
_entity.type
_entity.pdbx_description
1 polymer ?
#
loop_
_entity_poly.entity_id
_entity_poly.type
_entity_poly.pdbx_seq_one_letter_code
_entity_poly.pdbx_strand_id
1 'polypeptide(L)'
;MSNLLLKCCGSTIKNVKQNDRNIIKNVSHFLRLWYNKNVKQNNVKITKNVSHFERRKIMEDKTEIMHLLQEKQMIEKELQSLIYGAVEIRENNSSKYIYVHYREDGIGLTKYVGEYSEELYNLILNNSIKAKELKKQIKEITKQLKQLNYIEEELSEEVKQNIDFAKRHLVDTIYKQAILEGVATTFADTESIIEGGKVNNMTSDDIMKIVNLKHAWEFILNKNVILSDTNFSLLCEINKMVEEGFYYSAGKVRSVPVTIGGTTWKPELPIESVIKEELEKIFNDKMDDIDRAIELILYTMKKQIFIDGNKRTAVIFSNHYLISKGKGIIAIP
;
A
#
# COMPACT_ATOMS: atom_id res chain seq x y z
N MET A 1 -26.17 -29.53 -7.60
CA MET A 1 -25.37 -28.61 -6.78
C MET A 1 -25.27 -27.17 -7.34
N SER A 2 -25.89 -26.84 -8.45
CA SER A 2 -25.86 -25.52 -9.11
C SER A 2 -26.96 -24.53 -8.66
N ASN A 3 -27.91 -24.95 -7.81
CA ASN A 3 -29.03 -24.08 -7.40
C ASN A 3 -28.94 -23.53 -5.97
N LEU A 4 -27.91 -23.86 -5.19
CA LEU A 4 -27.72 -23.31 -3.84
C LEU A 4 -26.88 -22.06 -3.78
N LEU A 5 -26.01 -21.81 -4.78
CA LEU A 5 -25.16 -20.61 -4.85
C LEU A 5 -25.92 -19.36 -5.31
N LEU A 6 -27.11 -19.51 -5.88
CA LEU A 6 -27.94 -18.39 -6.36
C LEU A 6 -28.87 -17.77 -5.29
N LYS A 7 -29.04 -18.42 -4.14
CA LYS A 7 -29.95 -17.93 -3.07
C LYS A 7 -29.30 -16.98 -2.05
N CYS A 8 -27.98 -16.96 -1.90
CA CYS A 8 -27.31 -16.03 -1.00
C CYS A 8 -27.05 -14.63 -1.59
N CYS A 9 -27.22 -14.46 -2.91
CA CYS A 9 -26.99 -13.18 -3.59
C CYS A 9 -28.28 -12.47 -4.05
N GLY A 10 -29.43 -12.86 -3.56
CA GLY A 10 -30.74 -12.44 -4.11
C GLY A 10 -31.12 -10.98 -3.90
N SER A 11 -30.54 -10.26 -2.96
CA SER A 11 -30.82 -8.83 -2.71
C SER A 11 -29.87 -7.88 -3.39
N THR A 12 -28.68 -8.32 -3.77
CA THR A 12 -27.63 -7.52 -4.42
C THR A 12 -27.75 -7.53 -5.95
N ILE A 13 -28.43 -8.55 -6.51
CA ILE A 13 -28.48 -8.79 -7.98
C ILE A 13 -29.34 -7.78 -8.75
N LYS A 14 -30.30 -7.10 -8.11
CA LYS A 14 -31.12 -6.10 -8.83
C LYS A 14 -30.38 -4.80 -9.16
N ASN A 15 -29.41 -4.40 -8.35
CA ASN A 15 -28.55 -3.24 -8.63
C ASN A 15 -27.32 -3.59 -9.50
N VAL A 16 -26.94 -4.86 -9.53
CA VAL A 16 -25.82 -5.39 -10.31
C VAL A 16 -26.14 -5.44 -11.82
N LYS A 17 -27.38 -5.65 -12.24
CA LYS A 17 -27.73 -5.77 -13.67
C LYS A 17 -27.51 -4.49 -14.51
N GLN A 18 -27.46 -3.32 -13.88
CA GLN A 18 -27.16 -2.07 -14.59
C GLN A 18 -25.66 -1.74 -14.57
N ASN A 19 -24.96 -2.17 -13.49
CA ASN A 19 -23.51 -2.10 -13.40
C ASN A 19 -22.81 -3.23 -14.18
N ASP A 20 -23.43 -4.41 -14.33
CA ASP A 20 -22.85 -5.55 -15.07
C ASP A 20 -22.55 -5.25 -16.53
N ARG A 21 -23.34 -4.39 -17.19
CA ARG A 21 -23.03 -3.92 -18.56
C ARG A 21 -21.77 -3.07 -18.63
N ASN A 22 -21.42 -2.37 -17.54
CA ASN A 22 -20.17 -1.61 -17.44
C ASN A 22 -19.00 -2.48 -16.97
N ILE A 23 -19.25 -3.47 -16.11
CA ILE A 23 -18.25 -4.45 -15.63
C ILE A 23 -17.80 -5.38 -16.77
N ILE A 24 -18.71 -5.81 -17.64
CA ILE A 24 -18.37 -6.61 -18.83
C ILE A 24 -17.53 -5.81 -19.84
N LYS A 25 -17.59 -4.48 -19.82
CA LYS A 25 -16.74 -3.61 -20.62
C LYS A 25 -15.33 -3.43 -20.04
N ASN A 26 -15.13 -3.68 -18.74
CA ASN A 26 -13.81 -3.69 -18.10
C ASN A 26 -13.17 -5.08 -18.16
N VAL A 27 -12.97 -5.54 -19.35
CA VAL A 27 -12.54 -6.90 -19.70
C VAL A 27 -11.17 -7.28 -19.09
N SER A 28 -10.31 -6.33 -18.70
CA SER A 28 -8.96 -6.66 -18.22
C SER A 28 -8.91 -7.15 -16.78
N HIS A 29 -9.65 -6.53 -15.87
CA HIS A 29 -9.62 -6.94 -14.45
C HIS A 29 -10.53 -8.15 -14.23
N PHE A 30 -11.74 -8.13 -14.79
CA PHE A 30 -12.69 -9.24 -14.70
C PHE A 30 -12.16 -10.51 -15.38
N LEU A 31 -11.53 -10.41 -16.55
CA LEU A 31 -10.89 -11.56 -17.21
C LEU A 31 -9.66 -12.05 -16.44
N ARG A 32 -8.93 -11.19 -15.76
CA ARG A 32 -7.78 -11.61 -14.94
C ARG A 32 -8.23 -12.33 -13.67
N LEU A 33 -9.25 -11.83 -12.98
CA LEU A 33 -9.85 -12.50 -11.81
C LEU A 33 -10.63 -13.74 -12.20
N TRP A 34 -11.41 -13.69 -13.29
CA TRP A 34 -12.17 -14.81 -13.81
C TRP A 34 -11.26 -15.86 -14.47
N TYR A 35 -10.22 -15.45 -15.20
CA TYR A 35 -9.20 -16.31 -15.77
C TYR A 35 -8.43 -17.04 -14.68
N ASN A 36 -8.00 -16.38 -13.62
CA ASN A 36 -7.29 -17.01 -12.50
C ASN A 36 -8.18 -17.96 -11.69
N LYS A 37 -9.49 -17.69 -11.60
CA LYS A 37 -10.43 -18.48 -10.80
C LYS A 37 -11.11 -19.63 -11.55
N ASN A 38 -11.27 -19.56 -12.89
CA ASN A 38 -12.12 -20.50 -13.66
C ASN A 38 -11.50 -21.09 -14.93
N VAL A 39 -10.29 -20.70 -15.32
CA VAL A 39 -9.79 -20.98 -16.68
C VAL A 39 -9.18 -22.36 -16.86
N LYS A 40 -8.87 -23.10 -15.79
CA LYS A 40 -8.37 -24.48 -15.99
C LYS A 40 -9.43 -25.46 -16.52
N GLN A 41 -10.71 -25.15 -16.46
CA GLN A 41 -11.77 -26.07 -16.90
C GLN A 41 -12.68 -25.61 -18.05
N ASN A 42 -12.70 -24.30 -18.41
CA ASN A 42 -13.67 -23.77 -19.42
C ASN A 42 -13.04 -22.99 -20.58
N ASN A 43 -11.76 -23.07 -20.80
CA ASN A 43 -11.01 -22.25 -21.79
C ASN A 43 -11.41 -22.45 -23.26
N VAL A 44 -12.23 -23.42 -23.61
CA VAL A 44 -12.53 -23.77 -25.00
C VAL A 44 -13.81 -23.12 -25.55
N LYS A 45 -14.74 -22.66 -24.70
CA LYS A 45 -16.05 -22.18 -25.16
C LYS A 45 -16.18 -20.66 -25.37
N ILE A 46 -15.44 -19.83 -24.61
CA ILE A 46 -15.62 -18.35 -24.70
C ILE A 46 -14.76 -17.72 -25.78
N THR A 47 -13.62 -18.31 -26.09
CA THR A 47 -12.70 -17.80 -27.13
C THR A 47 -13.21 -17.97 -28.57
N LYS A 48 -14.25 -18.76 -28.77
CA LYS A 48 -14.78 -19.05 -30.12
C LYS A 48 -15.73 -17.97 -30.68
N ASN A 49 -16.27 -17.08 -29.85
CA ASN A 49 -17.29 -16.11 -30.25
C ASN A 49 -16.83 -14.64 -30.33
N VAL A 50 -15.57 -14.33 -30.06
CA VAL A 50 -15.03 -12.97 -30.22
C VAL A 50 -14.32 -12.89 -31.56
N SER A 51 -14.75 -11.98 -32.43
CA SER A 51 -14.16 -11.80 -33.76
C SER A 51 -12.67 -11.38 -33.63
N HIS A 52 -11.86 -11.67 -34.66
CA HIS A 52 -10.46 -11.27 -34.70
C HIS A 52 -10.30 -9.75 -34.56
N PHE A 53 -11.25 -8.99 -35.11
CA PHE A 53 -11.28 -7.53 -35.03
C PHE A 53 -11.53 -7.02 -33.61
N GLU A 54 -12.47 -7.62 -32.88
CA GLU A 54 -12.75 -7.26 -31.49
C GLU A 54 -11.58 -7.58 -30.55
N ARG A 55 -10.90 -8.71 -30.78
CA ARG A 55 -9.67 -9.05 -30.03
C ARG A 55 -8.56 -8.04 -30.25
N ARG A 56 -8.38 -7.59 -31.48
CA ARG A 56 -7.37 -6.58 -31.82
C ARG A 56 -7.67 -5.25 -31.16
N LYS A 57 -8.91 -4.79 -31.21
CA LYS A 57 -9.36 -3.57 -30.54
C LYS A 57 -9.17 -3.63 -29.02
N ILE A 58 -9.53 -4.75 -28.38
CA ILE A 58 -9.32 -4.96 -26.94
C ILE A 58 -7.82 -4.91 -26.58
N MET A 59 -6.95 -5.40 -27.44
CA MET A 59 -5.49 -5.34 -27.19
C MET A 59 -4.95 -3.91 -27.37
N GLU A 60 -5.45 -3.16 -28.35
CA GLU A 60 -5.10 -1.76 -28.58
C GLU A 60 -5.55 -0.89 -27.40
N ASP A 61 -6.81 -1.01 -26.96
CA ASP A 61 -7.34 -0.29 -25.80
C ASP A 61 -6.54 -0.59 -24.51
N LYS A 62 -6.12 -1.83 -24.30
CA LYS A 62 -5.27 -2.21 -23.15
C LYS A 62 -3.90 -1.56 -23.17
N THR A 63 -3.29 -1.51 -24.35
CA THR A 63 -1.97 -0.89 -24.51
C THR A 63 -2.03 0.60 -24.25
N GLU A 64 -3.08 1.25 -24.74
CA GLU A 64 -3.34 2.67 -24.51
C GLU A 64 -3.63 2.98 -23.03
N ILE A 65 -4.46 2.18 -22.36
CA ILE A 65 -4.71 2.28 -20.91
C ILE A 65 -3.41 2.15 -20.12
N MET A 66 -2.56 1.16 -20.43
CA MET A 66 -1.26 1.00 -19.75
C MET A 66 -0.36 2.23 -19.93
N HIS A 67 -0.30 2.76 -21.15
CA HIS A 67 0.52 3.94 -21.43
C HIS A 67 0.01 5.16 -20.64
N LEU A 68 -1.30 5.41 -20.65
CA LEU A 68 -1.92 6.51 -19.90
C LEU A 68 -1.72 6.38 -18.39
N LEU A 69 -1.77 5.16 -17.85
CA LEU A 69 -1.51 4.91 -16.44
C LEU A 69 -0.04 5.16 -16.05
N GLN A 70 0.90 4.75 -16.90
CA GLN A 70 2.33 5.04 -16.70
C GLN A 70 2.60 6.54 -16.75
N GLU A 71 2.03 7.24 -17.73
CA GLU A 71 2.16 8.69 -17.87
C GLU A 71 1.57 9.41 -16.64
N LYS A 72 0.36 9.04 -16.20
CA LYS A 72 -0.27 9.55 -14.98
C LYS A 72 0.64 9.36 -13.77
N GLN A 73 1.20 8.17 -13.58
CA GLN A 73 2.08 7.85 -12.46
C GLN A 73 3.37 8.70 -12.48
N MET A 74 3.95 8.92 -13.65
CA MET A 74 5.14 9.79 -13.77
C MET A 74 4.82 11.23 -13.37
N ILE A 75 3.70 11.77 -13.84
CA ILE A 75 3.25 13.12 -13.54
C ILE A 75 2.92 13.27 -12.05
N GLU A 76 2.24 12.28 -11.45
CA GLU A 76 1.93 12.27 -10.01
C GLU A 76 3.22 12.25 -9.17
N LYS A 77 4.21 11.47 -9.57
CA LYS A 77 5.52 11.41 -8.90
C LYS A 77 6.28 12.73 -9.01
N GLU A 78 6.23 13.39 -10.16
CA GLU A 78 6.81 14.72 -10.36
C GLU A 78 6.09 15.75 -9.47
N LEU A 79 4.76 15.74 -9.43
CA LEU A 79 3.95 16.63 -8.60
C LEU A 79 4.26 16.47 -7.11
N GLN A 80 4.46 15.24 -6.63
CA GLN A 80 4.83 14.94 -5.24
C GLN A 80 6.21 15.48 -4.87
N SER A 81 7.12 15.60 -5.83
CA SER A 81 8.47 16.15 -5.59
C SER A 81 8.49 17.68 -5.43
N LEU A 82 7.43 18.38 -5.81
CA LEU A 82 7.37 19.85 -5.77
C LEU A 82 6.88 20.36 -4.41
N ILE A 83 7.51 21.43 -3.93
CA ILE A 83 6.97 22.26 -2.85
C ILE A 83 6.18 23.40 -3.50
N TYR A 84 4.88 23.41 -3.36
CA TYR A 84 3.97 24.39 -3.97
C TYR A 84 2.75 24.66 -3.10
N GLY A 85 2.17 25.85 -3.24
CA GLY A 85 0.96 26.26 -2.52
C GLY A 85 0.89 27.78 -2.38
N ALA A 86 0.01 28.26 -1.50
CA ALA A 86 -0.04 29.69 -1.17
C ALA A 86 1.10 30.03 -0.20
N VAL A 87 1.92 31.01 -0.58
CA VAL A 87 3.09 31.43 0.21
C VAL A 87 2.66 32.44 1.28
N GLU A 88 3.06 32.19 2.52
CA GLU A 88 2.99 33.13 3.65
C GLU A 88 4.41 33.44 4.12
N ILE A 89 4.71 34.74 4.31
CA ILE A 89 5.97 35.18 4.90
C ILE A 89 5.69 35.60 6.34
N ARG A 90 6.37 34.96 7.29
CA ARG A 90 6.31 35.34 8.72
C ARG A 90 7.62 35.94 9.16
N GLU A 91 7.52 37.02 9.93
CA GLU A 91 8.68 37.69 10.54
C GLU A 91 8.81 37.26 12.01
N ASN A 92 10.01 36.90 12.40
CA ASN A 92 10.36 36.60 13.79
C ASN A 92 11.80 37.09 14.07
N ASN A 93 11.99 37.93 15.08
CA ASN A 93 13.29 38.43 15.52
C ASN A 93 14.17 38.94 14.35
N SER A 94 13.62 39.80 13.49
CA SER A 94 14.32 40.41 12.33
C SER A 94 14.65 39.45 11.18
N SER A 95 14.28 38.21 11.27
CA SER A 95 14.37 37.23 10.17
C SER A 95 13.00 36.93 9.57
N LYS A 96 12.96 36.69 8.25
CA LYS A 96 11.76 36.35 7.51
C LYS A 96 11.80 34.87 7.15
N TYR A 97 10.66 34.21 7.27
CA TYR A 97 10.53 32.77 7.02
C TYR A 97 9.37 32.50 6.07
N ILE A 98 9.56 31.53 5.18
CA ILE A 98 8.55 31.10 4.20
C ILE A 98 7.78 29.91 4.74
N TYR A 99 6.46 30.05 4.72
CA TYR A 99 5.51 28.97 4.95
C TYR A 99 4.65 28.77 3.69
N VAL A 100 4.30 27.52 3.39
CA VAL A 100 3.44 27.19 2.26
C VAL A 100 2.18 26.51 2.76
N HIS A 101 1.04 27.07 2.36
CA HIS A 101 -0.28 26.50 2.62
C HIS A 101 -0.71 25.67 1.42
N TYR A 102 -1.07 24.43 1.67
CA TYR A 102 -1.59 23.51 0.65
C TYR A 102 -2.74 22.69 1.21
N ARG A 103 -3.44 21.99 0.33
CA ARG A 103 -4.50 21.06 0.72
C ARG A 103 -4.13 19.67 0.28
N GLU A 104 -4.27 18.73 1.21
CA GLU A 104 -4.13 17.31 0.97
C GLU A 104 -5.40 16.63 1.52
N ASP A 105 -6.09 15.87 0.68
CA ASP A 105 -7.37 15.20 1.00
C ASP A 105 -8.44 16.12 1.61
N GLY A 106 -8.48 17.37 1.14
CA GLY A 106 -9.41 18.39 1.63
C GLY A 106 -8.98 19.12 2.91
N ILE A 107 -7.93 18.65 3.58
CA ILE A 107 -7.39 19.24 4.81
C ILE A 107 -6.38 20.32 4.45
N GLY A 108 -6.53 21.49 5.06
CA GLY A 108 -5.55 22.57 4.94
C GLY A 108 -4.32 22.28 5.78
N LEU A 109 -3.16 22.24 5.17
CA LEU A 109 -1.87 22.02 5.82
C LEU A 109 -0.95 23.23 5.60
N THR A 110 -0.08 23.47 6.58
CA THR A 110 0.96 24.51 6.50
C THR A 110 2.32 23.85 6.71
N LYS A 111 3.24 24.12 5.79
CA LYS A 111 4.61 23.60 5.87
C LYS A 111 5.60 24.75 5.93
N TYR A 112 6.51 24.69 6.89
CA TYR A 112 7.70 25.54 6.92
C TYR A 112 8.66 25.08 5.82
N VAL A 113 9.20 26.03 5.04
CA VAL A 113 10.08 25.70 3.90
C VAL A 113 11.51 26.16 4.16
N GLY A 114 11.70 27.32 4.75
CA GLY A 114 13.02 27.86 5.03
C GLY A 114 13.02 29.34 5.35
N GLU A 115 14.23 29.89 5.57
CA GLU A 115 14.44 31.33 5.68
C GLU A 115 14.16 32.01 4.31
N TYR A 116 13.61 33.22 4.36
CA TYR A 116 13.23 33.92 3.14
C TYR A 116 14.47 34.26 2.30
N SER A 117 14.46 33.85 1.08
CA SER A 117 15.27 34.39 0.00
C SER A 117 14.38 34.58 -1.23
N GLU A 118 14.75 35.56 -2.06
CA GLU A 118 14.01 35.80 -3.31
C GLU A 118 14.06 34.60 -4.26
N GLU A 119 15.16 33.87 -4.26
CA GLU A 119 15.35 32.65 -5.03
C GLU A 119 14.37 31.54 -4.58
N LEU A 120 14.27 31.31 -3.25
CA LEU A 120 13.36 30.30 -2.68
C LEU A 120 11.90 30.72 -2.91
N TYR A 121 11.56 31.97 -2.75
CA TYR A 121 10.23 32.50 -3.02
C TYR A 121 9.82 32.27 -4.49
N ASN A 122 10.70 32.69 -5.43
CA ASN A 122 10.47 32.48 -6.86
C ASN A 122 10.41 31.02 -7.26
N LEU A 123 11.22 30.16 -6.63
CA LEU A 123 11.15 28.70 -6.84
C LEU A 123 9.77 28.15 -6.48
N ILE A 124 9.20 28.54 -5.33
CA ILE A 124 7.87 28.09 -4.90
C ILE A 124 6.77 28.60 -5.82
N LEU A 125 6.88 29.83 -6.30
CA LEU A 125 5.94 30.38 -7.27
C LEU A 125 5.99 29.60 -8.60
N ASN A 126 7.18 29.35 -9.12
CA ASN A 126 7.36 28.54 -10.33
C ASN A 126 6.84 27.11 -10.15
N ASN A 127 7.13 26.50 -9.00
CA ASN A 127 6.58 25.18 -8.65
C ASN A 127 5.05 25.21 -8.59
N SER A 128 4.45 26.31 -8.12
CA SER A 128 2.97 26.42 -8.06
C SER A 128 2.34 26.53 -9.44
N ILE A 129 3.01 27.19 -10.39
CA ILE A 129 2.59 27.22 -11.81
C ILE A 129 2.72 25.82 -12.41
N LYS A 130 3.88 25.17 -12.22
CA LYS A 130 4.14 23.82 -12.70
C LYS A 130 3.16 22.81 -12.13
N ALA A 131 2.88 22.86 -10.83
CA ALA A 131 1.90 22.00 -10.17
C ALA A 131 0.49 22.16 -10.75
N LYS A 132 0.11 23.38 -11.14
CA LYS A 132 -1.17 23.66 -11.80
C LYS A 132 -1.28 22.97 -13.18
N GLU A 133 -0.19 23.01 -13.95
CA GLU A 133 -0.11 22.37 -15.25
C GLU A 133 -0.13 20.84 -15.12
N LEU A 134 0.66 20.25 -14.20
CA LEU A 134 0.68 18.82 -13.93
C LEU A 134 -0.71 18.31 -13.48
N LYS A 135 -1.40 19.04 -12.60
CA LYS A 135 -2.77 18.71 -12.19
C LYS A 135 -3.76 18.75 -13.36
N LYS A 136 -3.58 19.67 -14.31
CA LYS A 136 -4.40 19.73 -15.52
C LYS A 136 -4.15 18.52 -16.43
N GLN A 137 -2.90 18.11 -16.59
CA GLN A 137 -2.53 16.91 -17.35
C GLN A 137 -3.12 15.63 -16.71
N ILE A 138 -3.01 15.45 -15.40
CA ILE A 138 -3.64 14.34 -14.66
C ILE A 138 -5.15 14.30 -14.93
N LYS A 139 -5.81 15.45 -14.90
CA LYS A 139 -7.26 15.56 -15.17
C LYS A 139 -7.61 15.13 -16.59
N GLU A 140 -6.81 15.51 -17.58
CA GLU A 140 -7.04 15.13 -18.98
C GLU A 140 -6.78 13.63 -19.19
N ILE A 141 -5.70 13.06 -18.64
CA ILE A 141 -5.44 11.63 -18.69
C ILE A 141 -6.57 10.85 -18.01
N THR A 142 -7.04 11.31 -16.86
CA THR A 142 -8.18 10.68 -16.15
C THR A 142 -9.46 10.69 -17.01
N LYS A 143 -9.67 11.74 -17.78
CA LYS A 143 -10.81 11.83 -18.71
C LYS A 143 -10.65 10.84 -19.88
N GLN A 144 -9.44 10.71 -20.44
CA GLN A 144 -9.16 9.74 -21.50
C GLN A 144 -9.33 8.29 -21.00
N LEU A 145 -8.85 7.97 -19.81
CA LEU A 145 -9.06 6.67 -19.16
C LEU A 145 -10.55 6.34 -19.01
N LYS A 146 -11.37 7.34 -18.61
CA LYS A 146 -12.84 7.18 -18.55
C LYS A 146 -13.48 6.93 -19.92
N GLN A 147 -12.99 7.56 -20.98
CA GLN A 147 -13.47 7.34 -22.35
C GLN A 147 -13.17 5.92 -22.84
N LEU A 148 -12.04 5.35 -22.42
CA LEU A 148 -11.67 3.96 -22.67
C LEU A 148 -12.41 2.97 -21.74
N ASN A 149 -13.40 3.45 -20.97
CA ASN A 149 -14.14 2.70 -19.96
C ASN A 149 -13.21 2.09 -18.89
N TYR A 150 -12.03 2.67 -18.66
CA TYR A 150 -11.22 2.32 -17.52
C TYR A 150 -11.85 2.91 -16.26
N ILE A 151 -12.26 2.03 -15.36
CA ILE A 151 -12.72 2.43 -14.01
C ILE A 151 -11.53 2.22 -13.09
N GLU A 152 -10.99 3.32 -12.60
CA GLU A 152 -10.01 3.24 -11.51
C GLU A 152 -10.71 2.64 -10.29
N GLU A 153 -10.14 1.57 -9.72
CA GLU A 153 -10.69 1.01 -8.49
C GLU A 153 -10.62 2.06 -7.39
N GLU A 154 -11.79 2.50 -6.96
CA GLU A 154 -11.89 3.38 -5.80
C GLU A 154 -11.89 2.56 -4.53
N LEU A 155 -11.17 3.05 -3.54
CA LEU A 155 -11.22 2.49 -2.20
C LEU A 155 -12.64 2.64 -1.63
N SER A 156 -13.15 1.60 -0.98
CA SER A 156 -14.40 1.72 -0.24
C SER A 156 -14.25 2.73 0.92
N GLU A 157 -15.34 3.27 1.41
CA GLU A 157 -15.30 4.24 2.51
C GLU A 157 -14.71 3.63 3.79
N GLU A 158 -14.97 2.35 4.05
CA GLU A 158 -14.39 1.63 5.18
C GLU A 158 -12.87 1.52 5.06
N VAL A 159 -12.36 1.23 3.86
CA VAL A 159 -10.90 1.16 3.60
C VAL A 159 -10.26 2.53 3.76
N LYS A 160 -10.89 3.60 3.23
CA LYS A 160 -10.40 4.98 3.42
C LYS A 160 -10.34 5.36 4.89
N GLN A 161 -11.40 5.08 5.66
CA GLN A 161 -11.45 5.34 7.10
C GLN A 161 -10.34 4.59 7.86
N ASN A 162 -10.06 3.34 7.49
CA ASN A 162 -8.98 2.56 8.10
C ASN A 162 -7.60 3.10 7.76
N ILE A 163 -7.38 3.54 6.52
CA ILE A 163 -6.14 4.22 6.12
C ILE A 163 -5.95 5.50 6.92
N ASP A 164 -6.98 6.33 7.03
CA ASP A 164 -6.93 7.58 7.78
C ASP A 164 -6.70 7.34 9.28
N PHE A 165 -7.32 6.30 9.82
CA PHE A 165 -7.10 5.89 11.20
C PHE A 165 -5.65 5.42 11.41
N ALA A 166 -5.13 4.57 10.53
CA ALA A 166 -3.75 4.08 10.60
C ALA A 166 -2.73 5.23 10.50
N LYS A 167 -2.94 6.18 9.58
CA LYS A 167 -2.08 7.37 9.44
C LYS A 167 -2.07 8.23 10.70
N ARG A 168 -3.23 8.47 11.32
CA ARG A 168 -3.31 9.26 12.56
C ARG A 168 -2.65 8.59 13.76
N HIS A 169 -2.60 7.26 13.78
CA HIS A 169 -1.99 6.48 14.86
C HIS A 169 -0.62 5.91 14.50
N LEU A 170 -0.03 6.40 13.41
CA LEU A 170 1.21 5.85 12.85
C LEU A 170 2.37 5.88 13.86
N VAL A 171 2.56 7.01 14.54
CA VAL A 171 3.61 7.17 15.56
C VAL A 171 3.44 6.17 16.70
N ASP A 172 2.22 6.06 17.26
CA ASP A 172 1.91 5.13 18.34
C ASP A 172 2.14 3.66 17.92
N THR A 173 1.70 3.32 16.73
CA THR A 173 1.86 1.98 16.17
C THR A 173 3.32 1.61 15.96
N ILE A 174 4.12 2.51 15.41
CA ILE A 174 5.56 2.30 15.21
C ILE A 174 6.29 2.24 16.55
N TYR A 175 5.96 3.12 17.49
CA TYR A 175 6.53 3.11 18.84
C TYR A 175 6.32 1.75 19.53
N LYS A 176 5.09 1.24 19.53
CA LYS A 176 4.77 -0.07 20.12
C LYS A 176 5.52 -1.22 19.44
N GLN A 177 5.60 -1.20 18.10
CA GLN A 177 6.39 -2.20 17.38
C GLN A 177 7.89 -2.12 17.67
N ALA A 178 8.45 -0.91 17.80
CA ALA A 178 9.84 -0.71 18.17
C ALA A 178 10.15 -1.26 19.58
N ILE A 179 9.29 -0.97 20.55
CA ILE A 179 9.41 -1.53 21.91
C ILE A 179 9.32 -3.06 21.89
N LEU A 180 8.41 -3.66 21.12
CA LEU A 180 8.28 -5.11 20.99
C LEU A 180 9.57 -5.77 20.44
N GLU A 181 10.34 -5.05 19.65
CA GLU A 181 11.66 -5.47 19.14
C GLU A 181 12.84 -5.09 20.05
N GLY A 182 12.57 -4.56 21.24
CA GLY A 182 13.60 -4.19 22.21
C GLY A 182 14.35 -2.91 21.86
N VAL A 183 13.82 -2.08 20.97
CA VAL A 183 14.40 -0.76 20.67
C VAL A 183 14.21 0.15 21.88
N ALA A 184 15.30 0.72 22.38
CA ALA A 184 15.26 1.66 23.49
C ALA A 184 14.85 3.05 22.96
N THR A 185 13.56 3.30 22.88
CA THR A 185 12.99 4.57 22.41
C THR A 185 11.85 5.04 23.30
N THR A 186 11.52 6.32 23.21
CA THR A 186 10.31 6.91 23.79
C THR A 186 9.33 7.28 22.69
N PHE A 187 8.07 7.55 23.06
CA PHE A 187 7.10 8.06 22.07
C PHE A 187 7.59 9.34 21.41
N ALA A 188 8.13 10.28 22.19
CA ALA A 188 8.63 11.57 21.69
C ALA A 188 9.85 11.40 20.75
N ASP A 189 10.77 10.47 21.06
CA ASP A 189 11.89 10.17 20.18
C ASP A 189 11.41 9.53 18.87
N THR A 190 10.46 8.60 18.97
CA THR A 190 9.86 7.95 17.80
C THR A 190 9.17 8.98 16.91
N GLU A 191 8.38 9.88 17.48
CA GLU A 191 7.74 11.00 16.76
C GLU A 191 8.77 11.88 16.07
N SER A 192 9.82 12.30 16.81
CA SER A 192 10.90 13.12 16.26
C SER A 192 11.59 12.45 15.06
N ILE A 193 11.89 11.13 15.15
CA ILE A 193 12.49 10.37 14.06
C ILE A 193 11.55 10.32 12.84
N ILE A 194 10.27 10.05 13.06
CA ILE A 194 9.27 9.98 11.98
C ILE A 194 9.13 11.32 11.28
N GLU A 195 9.22 12.43 12.01
CA GLU A 195 9.18 13.79 11.46
C GLU A 195 10.51 14.27 10.84
N GLY A 196 11.58 13.46 10.92
CA GLY A 196 12.91 13.81 10.41
C GLY A 196 13.72 14.70 11.35
N GLY A 197 13.34 14.76 12.62
CA GLY A 197 14.04 15.48 13.67
C GLY A 197 15.30 14.75 14.16
N LYS A 198 16.02 15.39 15.08
CA LYS A 198 17.20 14.80 15.72
C LYS A 198 16.83 14.22 17.08
N VAL A 199 17.35 13.06 17.37
CA VAL A 199 17.25 12.40 18.67
C VAL A 199 18.65 12.19 19.27
N ASN A 200 18.74 12.21 20.59
CA ASN A 200 19.98 11.96 21.32
C ASN A 200 19.89 10.59 22.02
N ASN A 201 21.05 9.97 22.27
CA ASN A 201 21.14 8.71 23.02
C ASN A 201 20.48 7.48 22.38
N MET A 202 20.30 7.48 21.06
CA MET A 202 19.88 6.32 20.29
C MET A 202 20.98 5.84 19.37
N THR A 203 21.05 4.53 19.14
CA THR A 203 21.98 3.95 18.17
C THR A 203 21.47 4.20 16.75
N SER A 204 22.38 4.24 15.77
CA SER A 204 22.02 4.35 14.34
C SER A 204 21.06 3.22 13.91
N ASP A 205 21.28 2.02 14.44
CA ASP A 205 20.49 0.83 14.15
C ASP A 205 19.06 0.96 14.67
N ASP A 206 18.88 1.50 15.87
CA ASP A 206 17.56 1.73 16.46
C ASP A 206 16.78 2.80 15.69
N ILE A 207 17.46 3.88 15.31
CA ILE A 207 16.87 4.92 14.44
C ILE A 207 16.46 4.30 13.08
N MET A 208 17.35 3.51 12.47
CA MET A 208 17.07 2.87 11.19
C MET A 208 15.90 1.90 11.28
N LYS A 209 15.75 1.13 12.36
CA LYS A 209 14.58 0.25 12.57
C LYS A 209 13.27 1.05 12.57
N ILE A 210 13.23 2.22 13.24
CA ILE A 210 12.06 3.09 13.29
C ILE A 210 11.75 3.67 11.89
N VAL A 211 12.77 4.14 11.17
CA VAL A 211 12.62 4.67 9.81
C VAL A 211 12.11 3.59 8.85
N ASN A 212 12.65 2.37 8.93
CA ASN A 212 12.21 1.25 8.12
C ASN A 212 10.76 0.84 8.42
N LEU A 213 10.34 0.85 9.68
CA LEU A 213 8.94 0.65 10.06
C LEU A 213 8.04 1.72 9.45
N LYS A 214 8.45 3.00 9.50
CA LYS A 214 7.71 4.10 8.86
C LYS A 214 7.53 3.83 7.37
N HIS A 215 8.61 3.53 6.64
CA HIS A 215 8.54 3.25 5.21
C HIS A 215 7.65 2.06 4.87
N ALA A 216 7.72 0.99 5.66
CA ALA A 216 6.89 -0.19 5.45
C ALA A 216 5.39 0.09 5.71
N TRP A 217 5.06 0.89 6.73
CA TRP A 217 3.69 1.34 6.98
C TRP A 217 3.19 2.28 5.88
N GLU A 218 3.96 3.29 5.49
CA GLU A 218 3.59 4.20 4.40
C GLU A 218 3.37 3.43 3.09
N PHE A 219 4.19 2.41 2.83
CA PHE A 219 4.04 1.54 1.67
C PHE A 219 2.71 0.81 1.65
N ILE A 220 2.32 0.13 2.74
CA ILE A 220 1.04 -0.61 2.76
C ILE A 220 -0.17 0.31 2.74
N LEU A 221 -0.05 1.57 3.20
CA LEU A 221 -1.12 2.56 3.18
C LEU A 221 -1.25 3.29 1.84
N ASN A 222 -0.38 3.01 0.87
CA ASN A 222 -0.51 3.52 -0.49
C ASN A 222 -1.72 2.89 -1.20
N LYS A 223 -2.52 3.70 -1.89
CA LYS A 223 -3.74 3.27 -2.59
C LYS A 223 -3.50 2.06 -3.49
N ASN A 224 -2.43 2.07 -4.29
CA ASN A 224 -2.16 1.00 -5.23
C ASN A 224 -1.73 -0.30 -4.54
N VAL A 225 -1.05 -0.18 -3.39
CA VAL A 225 -0.63 -1.33 -2.59
C VAL A 225 -1.82 -1.93 -1.86
N ILE A 226 -2.67 -1.10 -1.24
CA ILE A 226 -3.84 -1.57 -0.49
C ILE A 226 -4.88 -2.25 -1.40
N LEU A 227 -4.95 -1.86 -2.67
CA LEU A 227 -5.79 -2.52 -3.68
C LEU A 227 -5.18 -3.83 -4.21
N SER A 228 -3.91 -4.09 -3.95
CA SER A 228 -3.27 -5.34 -4.38
C SER A 228 -3.63 -6.51 -3.47
N ASP A 229 -3.48 -7.73 -4.00
CA ASP A 229 -3.71 -8.93 -3.22
C ASP A 229 -2.66 -9.07 -2.09
N THR A 230 -3.12 -9.37 -0.87
CA THR A 230 -2.24 -9.79 0.22
C THR A 230 -1.70 -11.18 -0.12
N ASN A 231 -0.43 -11.29 -0.43
CA ASN A 231 0.20 -12.54 -0.90
C ASN A 231 1.67 -12.65 -0.48
N PHE A 232 2.31 -13.76 -0.85
CA PHE A 232 3.71 -14.02 -0.53
C PHE A 232 4.67 -12.94 -1.07
N SER A 233 4.44 -12.39 -2.25
CA SER A 233 5.28 -11.35 -2.82
C SER A 233 5.23 -10.07 -1.99
N LEU A 234 4.05 -9.68 -1.52
CA LEU A 234 3.87 -8.55 -0.62
C LEU A 234 4.57 -8.78 0.73
N LEU A 235 4.46 -10.00 1.29
CA LEU A 235 5.16 -10.38 2.52
C LEU A 235 6.68 -10.19 2.39
N CYS A 236 7.26 -10.61 1.27
CA CYS A 236 8.68 -10.43 0.96
C CYS A 236 9.06 -8.95 0.82
N GLU A 237 8.25 -8.15 0.14
CA GLU A 237 8.53 -6.72 -0.06
C GLU A 237 8.45 -5.94 1.25
N ILE A 238 7.50 -6.27 2.13
CA ILE A 238 7.42 -5.69 3.48
C ILE A 238 8.68 -6.04 4.28
N ASN A 239 9.12 -7.31 4.29
CA ASN A 239 10.34 -7.69 5.00
C ASN A 239 11.59 -6.98 4.45
N LYS A 240 11.67 -6.81 3.14
CA LYS A 240 12.77 -6.09 2.49
C LYS A 240 12.87 -4.65 3.00
N MET A 241 11.73 -3.96 3.18
CA MET A 241 11.70 -2.61 3.74
C MET A 241 12.03 -2.60 5.24
N VAL A 242 11.47 -3.53 6.00
CA VAL A 242 11.70 -3.65 7.45
C VAL A 242 13.19 -3.90 7.77
N GLU A 243 13.88 -4.65 6.92
CA GLU A 243 15.29 -5.03 7.08
C GLU A 243 16.24 -4.26 6.17
N GLU A 244 15.80 -3.16 5.56
CA GLU A 244 16.64 -2.34 4.70
C GLU A 244 17.87 -1.83 5.45
N GLY A 245 19.04 -2.06 4.88
CA GLY A 245 20.34 -1.68 5.46
C GLY A 245 20.89 -2.65 6.51
N PHE A 246 20.13 -3.64 7.00
CA PHE A 246 20.59 -4.63 7.97
C PHE A 246 21.08 -5.93 7.32
N TYR A 247 20.35 -6.45 6.36
CA TYR A 247 20.67 -7.72 5.71
C TYR A 247 20.63 -7.63 4.19
N TYR A 248 21.67 -8.13 3.56
CA TYR A 248 21.72 -8.22 2.08
C TYR A 248 20.65 -9.16 1.52
N SER A 249 20.16 -10.09 2.35
CA SER A 249 19.09 -11.04 2.01
C SER A 249 17.70 -10.59 2.47
N ALA A 250 17.53 -9.31 2.84
CA ALA A 250 16.22 -8.77 3.21
C ALA A 250 15.16 -9.08 2.15
N GLY A 251 13.99 -9.53 2.57
CA GLY A 251 12.89 -9.94 1.69
C GLY A 251 13.06 -11.31 1.01
N LYS A 252 14.15 -12.04 1.27
CA LYS A 252 14.38 -13.39 0.70
C LYS A 252 14.14 -14.46 1.77
N VAL A 253 13.53 -15.56 1.35
CA VAL A 253 13.41 -16.75 2.20
C VAL A 253 14.80 -17.19 2.66
N ARG A 254 14.95 -17.36 3.98
CA ARG A 254 16.27 -17.75 4.53
C ARG A 254 16.69 -19.15 4.08
N SER A 255 17.96 -19.29 3.87
CA SER A 255 18.60 -20.57 3.57
C SER A 255 19.48 -21.11 4.70
N VAL A 256 19.45 -20.43 5.87
CA VAL A 256 20.23 -20.80 7.06
C VAL A 256 19.33 -21.01 8.28
N PRO A 257 19.72 -21.88 9.22
CA PRO A 257 18.99 -22.05 10.46
C PRO A 257 18.97 -20.75 11.28
N VAL A 258 17.87 -20.53 12.01
CA VAL A 258 17.75 -19.44 13.00
C VAL A 258 17.28 -20.00 14.33
N THR A 259 17.48 -19.25 15.39
CA THR A 259 16.98 -19.56 16.74
C THR A 259 16.03 -18.45 17.18
N ILE A 260 15.00 -18.83 17.91
CA ILE A 260 14.08 -17.86 18.53
C ILE A 260 14.50 -17.68 19.97
N GLY A 261 14.78 -16.45 20.38
CA GLY A 261 15.12 -16.11 21.77
C GLY A 261 14.04 -16.59 22.73
N GLY A 262 14.46 -17.12 23.90
CA GLY A 262 13.54 -17.59 24.94
C GLY A 262 12.90 -18.96 24.71
N THR A 263 13.27 -19.68 23.66
CA THR A 263 12.77 -21.05 23.39
C THR A 263 13.86 -21.98 22.91
N THR A 264 13.68 -23.29 23.17
CA THR A 264 14.55 -24.34 22.64
C THR A 264 14.08 -24.83 21.26
N TRP A 265 12.90 -24.40 20.82
CA TRP A 265 12.36 -24.79 19.52
C TRP A 265 13.18 -24.15 18.39
N LYS A 266 13.50 -24.95 17.39
CA LYS A 266 14.25 -24.54 16.20
C LYS A 266 13.34 -24.65 14.98
N PRO A 267 13.03 -23.53 14.32
CA PRO A 267 12.23 -23.57 13.10
C PRO A 267 12.96 -24.32 11.99
N GLU A 268 12.22 -25.18 11.28
CA GLU A 268 12.74 -25.83 10.08
C GLU A 268 13.12 -24.81 9.00
N LEU A 269 14.00 -25.22 8.07
CA LEU A 269 14.31 -24.38 6.91
C LEU A 269 13.04 -24.19 6.06
N PRO A 270 12.64 -22.97 5.80
CA PRO A 270 11.43 -22.69 5.03
C PRO A 270 11.67 -23.01 3.54
N ILE A 271 10.63 -23.52 2.89
CA ILE A 271 10.61 -23.79 1.44
C ILE A 271 9.55 -22.88 0.84
N GLU A 272 9.94 -22.09 -0.16
CA GLU A 272 9.07 -21.05 -0.74
C GLU A 272 7.74 -21.60 -1.28
N SER A 273 7.76 -22.74 -1.99
CA SER A 273 6.53 -23.36 -2.50
C SER A 273 5.57 -23.79 -1.37
N VAL A 274 6.13 -24.31 -0.27
CA VAL A 274 5.34 -24.72 0.92
C VAL A 274 4.74 -23.48 1.59
N ILE A 275 5.51 -22.41 1.73
CA ILE A 275 5.00 -21.13 2.31
C ILE A 275 3.82 -20.61 1.48
N LYS A 276 3.94 -20.61 0.15
CA LYS A 276 2.87 -20.16 -0.75
C LYS A 276 1.60 -21.01 -0.58
N GLU A 277 1.74 -22.32 -0.52
CA GLU A 277 0.61 -23.25 -0.29
C GLU A 277 -0.02 -23.06 1.09
N GLU A 278 0.78 -22.85 2.14
CA GLU A 278 0.29 -22.63 3.50
C GLU A 278 -0.45 -21.30 3.60
N LEU A 279 0.08 -20.21 2.99
CA LEU A 279 -0.62 -18.92 2.91
C LEU A 279 -1.93 -19.03 2.13
N GLU A 280 -1.94 -19.73 0.99
CA GLU A 280 -3.18 -19.98 0.23
C GLU A 280 -4.22 -20.73 1.06
N LYS A 281 -3.81 -21.70 1.88
CA LYS A 281 -4.71 -22.38 2.81
C LYS A 281 -5.32 -21.42 3.83
N ILE A 282 -4.50 -20.57 4.47
CA ILE A 282 -4.97 -19.55 5.42
C ILE A 282 -5.96 -18.60 4.74
N PHE A 283 -5.69 -18.15 3.51
CA PHE A 283 -6.59 -17.24 2.78
C PHE A 283 -7.90 -17.91 2.34
N ASN A 284 -7.91 -19.22 2.13
CA ASN A 284 -9.08 -19.98 1.68
C ASN A 284 -9.87 -20.68 2.80
N ASP A 285 -9.37 -20.65 4.03
CA ASP A 285 -10.04 -21.27 5.17
C ASP A 285 -11.31 -20.50 5.56
N LYS A 286 -12.25 -21.22 6.20
CA LYS A 286 -13.52 -20.66 6.66
C LYS A 286 -13.36 -20.01 8.03
N MET A 287 -12.82 -18.81 8.04
CA MET A 287 -12.68 -17.99 9.24
C MET A 287 -13.02 -16.52 8.90
N ASP A 288 -13.33 -15.72 9.89
CA ASP A 288 -13.54 -14.30 9.66
C ASP A 288 -12.21 -13.56 9.36
N ASP A 289 -12.33 -12.28 8.95
CA ASP A 289 -11.16 -11.52 8.52
C ASP A 289 -10.21 -11.18 9.69
N ILE A 290 -10.74 -11.03 10.91
CA ILE A 290 -9.93 -10.72 12.11
C ILE A 290 -9.15 -11.95 12.52
N ASP A 291 -9.80 -13.10 12.61
CA ASP A 291 -9.16 -14.39 12.93
C ASP A 291 -8.08 -14.72 11.88
N ARG A 292 -8.37 -14.48 10.61
CA ARG A 292 -7.39 -14.67 9.54
C ARG A 292 -6.18 -13.76 9.68
N ALA A 293 -6.37 -12.50 10.04
CA ALA A 293 -5.25 -11.60 10.27
C ALA A 293 -4.40 -12.05 11.46
N ILE A 294 -5.02 -12.54 12.53
CA ILE A 294 -4.32 -13.12 13.69
C ILE A 294 -3.54 -14.36 13.26
N GLU A 295 -4.15 -15.26 12.48
CA GLU A 295 -3.47 -16.46 11.98
C GLU A 295 -2.26 -16.09 11.07
N LEU A 296 -2.38 -15.07 10.22
CA LEU A 296 -1.25 -14.57 9.42
C LEU A 296 -0.09 -14.06 10.30
N ILE A 297 -0.40 -13.37 11.41
CA ILE A 297 0.62 -12.95 12.39
C ILE A 297 1.31 -14.17 12.99
N LEU A 298 0.54 -15.09 13.54
CA LEU A 298 1.04 -16.28 14.23
C LEU A 298 1.85 -17.17 13.28
N TYR A 299 1.35 -17.39 12.07
CA TYR A 299 2.01 -18.16 11.03
C TYR A 299 3.39 -17.56 10.69
N THR A 300 3.44 -16.25 10.38
CA THR A 300 4.67 -15.58 9.97
C THR A 300 5.70 -15.57 11.10
N MET A 301 5.26 -15.27 12.33
CA MET A 301 6.12 -15.30 13.51
C MET A 301 6.66 -16.69 13.83
N LYS A 302 5.84 -17.73 13.70
CA LYS A 302 6.24 -19.11 13.99
C LYS A 302 7.10 -19.71 12.88
N LYS A 303 6.75 -19.49 11.62
CA LYS A 303 7.46 -20.07 10.47
C LYS A 303 8.88 -19.53 10.34
N GLN A 304 9.15 -18.30 10.80
CA GLN A 304 10.47 -17.66 10.70
C GLN A 304 10.99 -17.73 9.25
N ILE A 305 10.25 -17.12 8.34
CA ILE A 305 10.49 -17.18 6.88
C ILE A 305 11.79 -16.49 6.51
N PHE A 306 12.11 -15.41 7.20
CA PHE A 306 13.26 -14.54 6.93
C PHE A 306 14.34 -14.70 8.01
N ILE A 307 15.53 -14.19 7.73
CA ILE A 307 16.64 -14.20 8.72
C ILE A 307 16.28 -13.38 9.95
N ASP A 308 15.69 -12.20 9.74
CA ASP A 308 15.21 -11.30 10.80
C ASP A 308 13.95 -10.54 10.37
N GLY A 309 13.40 -9.73 11.27
CA GLY A 309 12.23 -8.89 11.02
C GLY A 309 10.90 -9.64 10.91
N ASN A 310 10.85 -10.94 11.22
CA ASN A 310 9.62 -11.74 11.06
C ASN A 310 8.45 -11.20 11.88
N LYS A 311 8.64 -10.72 13.10
CA LYS A 311 7.57 -10.13 13.92
C LYS A 311 7.06 -8.81 13.32
N ARG A 312 7.98 -7.90 13.00
CA ARG A 312 7.65 -6.59 12.41
C ARG A 312 6.91 -6.76 11.08
N THR A 313 7.42 -7.65 10.24
CA THR A 313 6.79 -8.02 8.95
C THR A 313 5.40 -8.60 9.15
N ALA A 314 5.22 -9.53 10.11
CA ALA A 314 3.95 -10.19 10.39
C ALA A 314 2.85 -9.19 10.72
N VAL A 315 3.14 -8.22 11.60
CA VAL A 315 2.17 -7.19 12.01
C VAL A 315 1.77 -6.30 10.83
N ILE A 316 2.74 -5.83 10.04
CA ILE A 316 2.48 -4.95 8.90
C ILE A 316 1.72 -5.70 7.79
N PHE A 317 2.12 -6.93 7.48
CA PHE A 317 1.46 -7.78 6.49
C PHE A 317 0.00 -8.07 6.83
N SER A 318 -0.28 -8.41 8.09
CA SER A 318 -1.65 -8.66 8.55
C SER A 318 -2.50 -7.40 8.59
N ASN A 319 -1.88 -6.24 8.87
CA ASN A 319 -2.58 -4.96 8.79
C ASN A 319 -2.91 -4.57 7.36
N HIS A 320 -2.06 -4.86 6.37
CA HIS A 320 -2.43 -4.71 4.97
C HIS A 320 -3.71 -5.50 4.66
N TYR A 321 -3.77 -6.76 5.10
CA TYR A 321 -4.96 -7.60 4.90
C TYR A 321 -6.20 -6.97 5.53
N LEU A 322 -6.16 -6.59 6.82
CA LEU A 322 -7.33 -6.04 7.53
C LEU A 322 -7.78 -4.70 6.94
N ILE A 323 -6.85 -3.80 6.66
CA ILE A 323 -7.15 -2.49 6.09
C ILE A 323 -7.81 -2.67 4.72
N SER A 324 -7.27 -3.56 3.86
CA SER A 324 -7.83 -3.84 2.54
C SER A 324 -9.24 -4.44 2.58
N LYS A 325 -9.62 -5.08 3.69
CA LYS A 325 -10.97 -5.61 3.94
C LYS A 325 -11.90 -4.61 4.66
N GLY A 326 -11.41 -3.44 5.01
CA GLY A 326 -12.21 -2.45 5.76
C GLY A 326 -12.48 -2.86 7.21
N LYS A 327 -11.64 -3.72 7.83
CA LYS A 327 -11.87 -4.33 9.14
C LYS A 327 -11.08 -3.72 10.30
N GLY A 328 -10.39 -2.61 10.07
CA GLY A 328 -9.62 -1.94 11.11
C GLY A 328 -8.12 -2.22 11.05
N ILE A 329 -7.45 -2.02 12.17
CA ILE A 329 -6.01 -2.30 12.35
C ILE A 329 -5.78 -3.12 13.60
N ILE A 330 -4.72 -3.92 13.59
CA ILE A 330 -4.17 -4.58 14.79
C ILE A 330 -2.97 -3.77 15.28
N ALA A 331 -3.04 -3.27 16.51
CA ALA A 331 -1.90 -2.73 17.24
C ALA A 331 -1.55 -3.72 18.37
N ILE A 332 -0.30 -4.11 18.45
CA ILE A 332 0.19 -4.94 19.55
C ILE A 332 0.57 -4.00 20.69
N PRO A 333 0.00 -4.16 21.91
CA PRO A 333 0.23 -3.27 23.05
C PRO A 333 1.65 -3.39 23.60
#